data_69a82f44bceaeee7e6a84879943c2705
#
_entry.id   69a82f44bceaeee7e6a84879943c2705
#
_cell.length_a   1.000
_cell.length_b   1.000
_cell.length_c   1.000
_cell.angle_alpha   90.00
_cell.angle_beta   90.00
_cell.angle_gamma   90.00
#
_symmetry.space_group_name_H-M   'P 1'
#
loop_
_entity.id
_entity.type
_entity.pdbx_description
1 polymer ?
#
loop_
_entity_poly.entity_id
_entity_poly.type
_entity_poly.pdbx_seq_one_letter_code
_entity_poly.pdbx_strand_id
1 'polypeptide(L)'
;MARRMSPEEYQAIGRSYYKLKQYEKALETFSKGIEACPTADLYDHRAATYDKLGNLNAAVKDGREMIRLNKKDVKGYLRTASILEKLEKSETALGIYKYGMKNVPPSDKNFKVCDVLFVLL
;
A
#
# COMPACT_ATOMS: atom_id res chain seq x y z
N MET A 1 17.36 9.79 -27.73
CA MET A 1 16.10 9.55 -27.03
C MET A 1 16.37 9.18 -25.57
N ALA A 2 15.60 9.77 -24.66
CA ALA A 2 15.71 9.42 -23.26
C ALA A 2 15.23 7.98 -23.00
N ARG A 3 15.97 7.24 -22.20
CA ARG A 3 15.58 5.88 -21.81
C ARG A 3 14.36 5.94 -20.90
N ARG A 4 13.42 5.05 -21.14
CA ARG A 4 12.25 4.92 -20.28
C ARG A 4 12.65 4.31 -18.95
N MET A 5 12.27 4.96 -17.84
CA MET A 5 12.55 4.42 -16.51
C MET A 5 11.61 3.25 -16.19
N SER A 6 12.15 2.22 -15.56
CA SER A 6 11.37 1.08 -15.11
C SER A 6 10.60 1.41 -13.83
N PRO A 7 9.55 0.65 -13.50
CA PRO A 7 8.87 0.82 -12.21
C PRO A 7 9.82 0.70 -11.03
N GLU A 8 10.80 -0.19 -11.11
CA GLU A 8 11.79 -0.42 -10.05
C GLU A 8 12.69 0.80 -9.86
N GLU A 9 13.02 1.50 -10.95
CA GLU A 9 13.82 2.72 -10.87
C GLU A 9 13.04 3.86 -10.19
N TYR A 10 11.77 4.04 -10.56
CA TYR A 10 10.91 5.01 -9.88
C TYR A 10 10.77 4.68 -8.40
N GLN A 11 10.60 3.40 -8.09
CA GLN A 11 10.50 2.93 -6.72
C GLN A 11 11.76 3.25 -5.92
N ALA A 12 12.93 2.97 -6.48
CA ALA A 12 14.22 3.23 -5.81
C ALA A 12 14.42 4.73 -5.55
N ILE A 13 14.14 5.58 -6.52
CA ILE A 13 14.30 7.03 -6.39
C ILE A 13 13.31 7.57 -5.36
N GLY A 14 12.05 7.16 -5.43
CA GLY A 14 11.03 7.59 -4.48
C GLY A 14 11.37 7.16 -3.05
N ARG A 15 11.87 5.95 -2.87
CA ARG A 15 12.30 5.46 -1.56
C ARG A 15 13.46 6.28 -0.98
N SER A 16 14.37 6.73 -1.83
CA SER A 16 15.47 7.60 -1.41
C SER A 16 14.95 8.92 -0.87
N TYR A 17 14.01 9.53 -1.58
CA TYR A 17 13.35 10.76 -1.10
C TYR A 17 12.60 10.52 0.21
N TYR A 18 11.89 9.39 0.31
CA TYR A 18 11.16 9.03 1.51
C TYR A 18 12.09 8.92 2.73
N LYS A 19 13.23 8.25 2.57
CA LYS A 19 14.22 8.11 3.64
C LYS A 19 14.78 9.46 4.09
N LEU A 20 14.90 10.40 3.16
CA LEU A 20 15.35 11.77 3.47
C LEU A 20 14.21 12.64 4.00
N LYS A 21 13.03 12.07 4.22
CA LYS A 21 11.82 12.77 4.69
C LYS A 21 11.35 13.86 3.72
N GLN A 22 11.73 13.75 2.45
CA GLN A 22 11.26 14.62 1.37
C GLN A 22 10.01 13.99 0.75
N TYR A 23 8.91 14.01 1.51
CA TYR A 23 7.71 13.26 1.18
C TYR A 23 7.00 13.75 -0.08
N GLU A 24 6.98 15.06 -0.33
CA GLU A 24 6.36 15.60 -1.54
C GLU A 24 7.11 15.13 -2.80
N LYS A 25 8.44 15.11 -2.75
CA LYS A 25 9.25 14.61 -3.87
C LYS A 25 9.09 13.11 -4.06
N ALA A 26 8.99 12.37 -2.95
CA ALA A 26 8.71 10.93 -3.01
C ALA A 26 7.34 10.69 -3.66
N LEU A 27 6.32 11.44 -3.24
CA LEU A 27 4.97 11.34 -3.77
C LEU A 27 4.94 11.57 -5.28
N GLU A 28 5.61 12.63 -5.74
CA GLU A 28 5.71 12.95 -7.16
C GLU A 28 6.36 11.82 -7.94
N THR A 29 7.47 11.29 -7.41
CA THR A 29 8.22 10.20 -8.06
C THR A 29 7.37 8.93 -8.17
N PHE A 30 6.73 8.52 -7.08
CA PHE A 30 5.86 7.34 -7.09
C PHE A 30 4.67 7.53 -8.04
N SER A 31 4.10 8.73 -8.08
CA SER A 31 2.99 9.04 -8.98
C SER A 31 3.39 8.94 -10.44
N LYS A 32 4.57 9.44 -10.79
CA LYS A 32 5.12 9.30 -12.16
C LYS A 32 5.33 7.83 -12.51
N GLY A 33 5.82 7.04 -11.56
CA GLY A 33 6.01 5.60 -11.76
C GLY A 33 4.68 4.90 -12.03
N ILE A 34 3.65 5.23 -11.26
CA ILE A 34 2.31 4.65 -11.43
C ILE A 34 1.71 5.03 -12.79
N GLU A 35 1.87 6.27 -13.22
CA GLU A 35 1.43 6.70 -14.56
C GLU A 35 2.11 5.89 -15.67
N ALA A 36 3.41 5.65 -15.52
CA ALA A 36 4.17 4.90 -16.52
C ALA A 36 3.81 3.41 -16.52
N CYS A 37 3.73 2.81 -15.33
CA CYS A 37 3.40 1.39 -15.19
C CYS A 37 2.92 1.13 -13.75
N PRO A 38 1.60 1.01 -13.53
CA PRO A 38 1.09 0.79 -12.17
C PRO A 38 1.51 -0.59 -11.64
N THR A 39 2.10 -0.60 -10.46
CA THR A 39 2.46 -1.83 -9.73
C THR A 39 1.98 -1.72 -8.29
N ALA A 40 1.73 -2.88 -7.67
CA ALA A 40 1.34 -2.91 -6.27
C ALA A 40 2.39 -2.27 -5.37
N ASP A 41 3.67 -2.47 -5.67
CA ASP A 41 4.76 -1.89 -4.88
C ASP A 41 4.77 -0.36 -4.95
N LEU A 42 4.53 0.22 -6.12
CA LEU A 42 4.46 1.67 -6.26
C LEU A 42 3.27 2.24 -5.48
N TYR A 43 2.12 1.58 -5.54
CA TYR A 43 0.97 2.00 -4.73
C TYR A 43 1.25 1.88 -3.24
N ASP A 44 1.94 0.82 -2.81
CA ASP A 44 2.29 0.63 -1.40
C ASP A 44 3.17 1.76 -0.88
N HIS A 45 4.21 2.09 -1.64
CA HIS A 45 5.11 3.19 -1.28
C HIS A 45 4.40 4.54 -1.30
N ARG A 46 3.51 4.76 -2.27
CA ARG A 46 2.75 6.01 -2.31
C ARG A 46 1.77 6.09 -1.15
N ALA A 47 1.11 5.00 -0.79
CA ALA A 47 0.23 4.96 0.37
C ALA A 47 0.99 5.31 1.65
N ALA A 48 2.19 4.74 1.84
CA ALA A 48 3.03 5.06 2.98
C ALA A 48 3.41 6.55 3.01
N THR A 49 3.66 7.13 1.84
CA THR A 49 4.00 8.54 1.71
C THR A 49 2.80 9.43 2.03
N TYR A 50 1.61 9.10 1.53
CA TYR A 50 0.38 9.80 1.90
C TYR A 50 0.12 9.73 3.39
N ASP A 51 0.38 8.58 4.02
CA ASP A 51 0.25 8.42 5.46
C ASP A 51 1.14 9.41 6.20
N LYS A 52 2.40 9.54 5.80
CA LYS A 52 3.33 10.50 6.39
C LYS A 52 2.87 11.95 6.21
N LEU A 53 2.22 12.25 5.10
CA LEU A 53 1.68 13.59 4.81
C LEU A 53 0.32 13.83 5.48
N GLY A 54 -0.25 12.83 6.13
CA GLY A 54 -1.56 12.94 6.79
C GLY A 54 -2.74 12.79 5.85
N ASN A 55 -2.53 12.48 4.57
CA ASN A 55 -3.61 12.29 3.61
C ASN A 55 -4.06 10.83 3.62
N LEU A 56 -4.78 10.47 4.69
CA LEU A 56 -5.16 9.09 4.93
C LEU A 56 -6.19 8.56 3.93
N ASN A 57 -7.07 9.41 3.43
CA ASN A 57 -8.05 9.01 2.43
C ASN A 57 -7.38 8.58 1.12
N ALA A 58 -6.37 9.32 0.67
CA ALA A 58 -5.59 8.96 -0.52
C ALA A 58 -4.80 7.66 -0.28
N ALA A 59 -4.27 7.48 0.92
CA ALA A 59 -3.55 6.26 1.28
C ALA A 59 -4.48 5.02 1.21
N VAL A 60 -5.73 5.14 1.67
CA VAL A 60 -6.72 4.06 1.57
C VAL A 60 -6.99 3.70 0.11
N LYS A 61 -7.13 4.71 -0.75
CA LYS A 61 -7.35 4.47 -2.19
C LYS A 61 -6.20 3.67 -2.80
N ASP A 62 -4.97 4.01 -2.46
CA ASP A 62 -3.78 3.29 -2.95
C ASP A 62 -3.76 1.86 -2.41
N GLY A 63 -4.11 1.65 -1.15
CA GLY A 63 -4.22 0.31 -0.58
C GLY A 63 -5.24 -0.55 -1.32
N ARG A 64 -6.38 0.03 -1.67
CA ARG A 64 -7.41 -0.68 -2.43
C ARG A 64 -6.94 -1.03 -3.83
N GLU A 65 -6.14 -0.17 -4.46
CA GLU A 65 -5.54 -0.48 -5.77
C GLU A 65 -4.57 -1.65 -5.66
N MET A 66 -3.82 -1.77 -4.56
CA MET A 66 -2.98 -2.94 -4.30
C MET A 66 -3.81 -4.23 -4.28
N ILE A 67 -4.94 -4.21 -3.58
CA ILE A 67 -5.84 -5.35 -3.51
C ILE A 67 -6.37 -5.69 -4.91
N ARG A 68 -6.79 -4.69 -5.66
CA ARG A 68 -7.30 -4.89 -7.02
C ARG A 68 -6.27 -5.54 -7.93
N LEU A 69 -5.00 -5.14 -7.80
CA LEU A 69 -3.92 -5.68 -8.63
C LEU A 69 -3.54 -7.11 -8.24
N ASN A 70 -3.62 -7.46 -6.96
CA ASN A 70 -3.30 -8.80 -6.51
C ASN A 70 -4.09 -9.16 -5.24
N LYS A 71 -5.24 -9.77 -5.43
CA LYS A 71 -6.13 -10.16 -4.32
C LYS A 71 -5.56 -11.27 -3.43
N LYS A 72 -4.53 -11.96 -3.89
CA LYS A 72 -3.91 -13.07 -3.13
C LYS A 72 -2.73 -12.61 -2.29
N ASP A 73 -2.27 -11.37 -2.44
CA ASP A 73 -1.17 -10.83 -1.66
C ASP A 73 -1.72 -10.13 -0.41
N VAL A 74 -1.21 -10.50 0.75
CA VAL A 74 -1.67 -9.97 2.03
C VAL A 74 -1.38 -8.48 2.18
N LYS A 75 -0.34 -7.96 1.52
CA LYS A 75 0.14 -6.58 1.71
C LYS A 75 -0.93 -5.52 1.51
N GLY A 76 -1.76 -5.66 0.47
CA GLY A 76 -2.82 -4.70 0.19
C GLY A 76 -3.84 -4.61 1.32
N TYR A 77 -4.20 -5.76 1.88
CA TYR A 77 -5.15 -5.80 2.99
C TYR A 77 -4.57 -5.18 4.25
N LEU A 78 -3.33 -5.50 4.56
CA LEU A 78 -2.65 -4.95 5.74
C LEU A 78 -2.49 -3.43 5.63
N ARG A 79 -2.05 -2.95 4.48
CA ARG A 79 -1.89 -1.50 4.25
C ARG A 79 -3.22 -0.77 4.38
N THR A 80 -4.24 -1.25 3.68
CA THR A 80 -5.57 -0.62 3.68
C THR A 80 -6.17 -0.61 5.09
N ALA A 81 -6.15 -1.75 5.76
CA ALA A 81 -6.76 -1.86 7.09
C ALA A 81 -6.02 -1.01 8.12
N SER A 82 -4.68 -0.97 8.08
CA SER A 82 -3.93 -0.16 9.04
C SER A 82 -4.21 1.33 8.89
N ILE A 83 -4.40 1.81 7.66
CA ILE A 83 -4.78 3.21 7.42
C ILE A 83 -6.21 3.48 7.90
N LEU A 84 -7.13 2.54 7.65
CA LEU A 84 -8.51 2.67 8.11
C LEU A 84 -8.59 2.72 9.65
N GLU A 85 -7.73 2.00 10.35
CA GLU A 85 -7.63 2.09 11.81
C GLU A 85 -7.22 3.50 12.25
N LYS A 86 -6.26 4.11 11.55
CA LYS A 86 -5.86 5.50 11.83
C LYS A 86 -7.00 6.50 11.59
N LEU A 87 -7.91 6.16 10.67
CA LEU A 87 -9.11 6.96 10.41
C LEU A 87 -10.25 6.63 11.38
N GLU A 88 -10.00 5.79 12.39
CA GLU A 88 -10.99 5.34 13.36
C GLU A 88 -12.18 4.60 12.72
N LYS A 89 -11.94 3.93 11.59
CA LYS A 89 -12.93 3.12 10.87
C LYS A 89 -12.70 1.64 11.14
N SER A 90 -12.80 1.25 12.40
CA SER A 90 -12.49 -0.11 12.86
C SER A 90 -13.35 -1.19 12.20
N GLU A 91 -14.64 -0.91 12.00
CA GLU A 91 -15.54 -1.88 11.35
C GLU A 91 -15.15 -2.14 9.90
N THR A 92 -14.80 -1.06 9.17
CA THR A 92 -14.34 -1.19 7.79
C THR A 92 -13.01 -1.92 7.74
N ALA A 93 -12.09 -1.61 8.65
CA ALA A 93 -10.79 -2.29 8.75
C ALA A 93 -10.99 -3.79 9.00
N LEU A 94 -11.91 -4.13 9.92
CA LEU A 94 -12.24 -5.53 10.20
C LEU A 94 -12.75 -6.25 8.96
N GLY A 95 -13.61 -5.59 8.19
CA GLY A 95 -14.12 -6.13 6.92
C GLY A 95 -13.00 -6.40 5.92
N ILE A 96 -12.01 -5.52 5.84
CA ILE A 96 -10.85 -5.68 4.96
C ILE A 96 -10.00 -6.88 5.41
N TYR A 97 -9.76 -7.04 6.72
CA TYR A 97 -9.03 -8.22 7.23
C TYR A 97 -9.76 -9.52 6.92
N LYS A 98 -11.09 -9.55 7.10
CA LYS A 98 -11.92 -10.72 6.77
C LYS A 98 -11.81 -11.08 5.29
N TYR A 99 -11.88 -10.08 4.43
CA TYR A 99 -11.75 -10.27 2.98
C TYR A 99 -10.38 -10.82 2.62
N GLY A 100 -9.34 -10.28 3.27
CA GLY A 100 -7.97 -10.78 3.10
C GLY A 100 -7.82 -12.23 3.52
N MET A 101 -8.35 -12.60 4.68
CA MET A 101 -8.30 -13.98 5.16
C MET A 101 -8.99 -14.94 4.19
N LYS A 102 -10.04 -14.49 3.52
CA LYS A 102 -10.76 -15.30 2.54
C LYS A 102 -9.96 -15.50 1.25
N ASN A 103 -9.20 -14.50 0.82
CA ASN A 103 -8.56 -14.48 -0.50
C ASN A 103 -7.07 -14.82 -0.49
N VAL A 104 -6.37 -14.58 0.63
CA VAL A 104 -4.93 -14.87 0.75
C VAL A 104 -4.74 -16.36 1.04
N PRO A 105 -3.86 -17.07 0.29
CA PRO A 105 -3.63 -18.48 0.55
C PRO A 105 -3.08 -18.74 1.95
N PRO A 106 -3.52 -19.80 2.64
CA PRO A 106 -2.97 -20.14 3.97
C PRO A 106 -1.47 -20.41 3.98
N SER A 107 -0.90 -20.74 2.81
CA SER A 107 0.55 -20.94 2.65
C SER A 107 1.34 -19.65 2.64
N ASP A 108 0.68 -18.49 2.52
CA ASP A 108 1.37 -17.19 2.57
C ASP A 108 1.96 -16.97 3.97
N LYS A 109 3.25 -16.59 4.01
CA LYS A 109 3.97 -16.40 5.28
C LYS A 109 3.35 -15.31 6.16
N ASN A 110 2.60 -14.38 5.57
CA ASN A 110 1.97 -13.27 6.28
C ASN A 110 0.50 -13.55 6.62
N PHE A 111 -0.03 -14.71 6.25
CA PHE A 111 -1.43 -15.08 6.51
C PHE A 111 -1.76 -15.03 8.01
N LYS A 112 -0.87 -15.56 8.83
CA LYS A 112 -1.07 -15.56 10.29
C LYS A 112 -1.09 -14.17 10.89
N VAL A 113 -0.33 -13.23 10.30
CA VAL A 113 -0.32 -11.83 10.75
C VAL A 113 -1.71 -11.22 10.55
N CYS A 114 -2.31 -11.45 9.38
CA CYS A 114 -3.65 -10.96 9.07
C CYS A 114 -4.69 -11.57 10.03
N ASP A 115 -4.58 -12.87 10.32
CA ASP A 115 -5.45 -13.58 11.25
C ASP A 115 -5.34 -13.03 12.67
N VAL A 116 -4.11 -12.79 13.15
CA VAL A 116 -3.88 -12.22 14.48
C VAL A 116 -4.47 -10.82 14.58
N LEU A 117 -4.28 -9.99 13.56
CA LEU A 117 -4.85 -8.64 13.53
C LEU A 117 -6.37 -8.67 13.53
N PHE A 118 -6.96 -9.62 12.80
CA PHE A 118 -8.41 -9.82 12.80
C PHE A 118 -8.95 -10.13 14.21
N VAL A 119 -8.27 -11.00 14.94
CA VAL A 119 -8.67 -11.39 16.30
C VAL A 119 -8.53 -10.23 17.27
N LEU A 120 -7.49 -9.39 17.11
CA LEU A 120 -7.22 -8.27 18.01
C LEU A 120 -8.15 -7.08 17.79
N LEU A 121 -8.81 -7.00 16.66
CA LEU A 121 -9.81 -5.97 16.39
C LEU A 121 -11.16 -6.30 17.03
#